data_22f6c7b2d79e7af5497e8f81cf158b5c
#
_entry.id   22f6c7b2d79e7af5497e8f81cf158b5c
#
_cell.length_a   1.000
_cell.length_b   1.000
_cell.length_c   1.000
_cell.angle_alpha   90.00
_cell.angle_beta   90.00
_cell.angle_gamma   90.00
#
_symmetry.space_group_name_H-M   'P 1'
#
loop_
_entity.id
_entity.type
_entity.pdbx_description
1 polymer ?
#
loop_
_entity_poly.entity_id
_entity_poly.type
_entity_poly.pdbx_seq_one_letter_code
_entity_poly.pdbx_strand_id
1 'polypeptide(L)'
;LSKHSILNVTDVMLPFEPRIVDLGRQTVLSERHLLPALLELEAFFLAIRLHVDLPLERAQPVKLGKTYPLGQCLEISLAVMRLLEQADVSAVQLSDAAVAGRKAFAAFRKAGGAFRLVWGDLRGEFFQNAFQLGTLYLDVSNDTVTPSKPKVEILPFEQARLIPIADYRHFARISSRYWKHRVYPNHVLPELAPYCPLIHLAADGVLSIMDCTEYMVGMTRAGRFAPSEEVLSDQSMPAALFQYIVLALGEVKLTLPRTAEEGRVMALRACREYRSKRWYAAQRHGAKLVRATHEINRRLLHASTAQPYVAPSELPPTPVKSGAGMNAPGKITINGTEFSAAAMSEEARRNFDMVRAIDTKLVELRRDLEIHQAARNAYIEALVKSLSPAPCAGTLCAPPA
;
A
#
# COMPACT_ATOMS: atom_id res chain seq x y z
N LEU A 1 11.42 -10.54 34.99
CA LEU A 1 10.92 -11.61 34.13
C LEU A 1 9.49 -11.27 33.73
N SER A 2 9.34 -10.50 32.66
CA SER A 2 8.05 -10.10 32.08
C SER A 2 7.46 -11.32 31.36
N LYS A 3 6.32 -11.81 31.85
CA LYS A 3 5.48 -12.78 31.15
C LYS A 3 4.91 -12.12 29.90
N HIS A 4 5.55 -12.30 28.76
CA HIS A 4 4.91 -12.06 27.48
C HIS A 4 3.78 -13.09 27.37
N SER A 5 2.56 -12.62 27.55
CA SER A 5 1.34 -13.36 27.25
C SER A 5 1.36 -13.64 25.73
N ILE A 6 1.73 -14.85 25.37
CA ILE A 6 1.53 -15.38 24.03
C ILE A 6 0.01 -15.40 23.84
N LEU A 7 -0.50 -14.40 23.12
CA LEU A 7 -1.88 -14.44 22.63
C LEU A 7 -2.01 -15.71 21.81
N ASN A 8 -2.79 -16.66 22.31
CA ASN A 8 -3.22 -17.81 21.53
C ASN A 8 -3.84 -17.27 20.25
N VAL A 9 -3.08 -17.39 19.16
CA VAL A 9 -3.53 -17.09 17.81
C VAL A 9 -4.75 -17.96 17.58
N THR A 10 -5.90 -17.34 17.47
CA THR A 10 -7.15 -18.03 17.12
C THR A 10 -6.89 -18.86 15.86
N ASP A 11 -7.41 -20.06 15.77
CA ASP A 11 -7.29 -21.01 14.63
C ASP A 11 -7.78 -20.42 13.28
N VAL A 12 -8.30 -19.23 13.30
CA VAL A 12 -8.82 -18.52 12.12
C VAL A 12 -7.70 -17.81 11.39
N MET A 13 -7.38 -18.30 10.21
CA MET A 13 -6.40 -17.70 9.31
C MET A 13 -6.87 -16.32 8.83
N LEU A 14 -5.96 -15.33 8.89
CA LEU A 14 -6.23 -14.00 8.35
C LEU A 14 -6.19 -13.99 6.80
N PRO A 15 -6.89 -13.05 6.14
CA PRO A 15 -6.77 -12.88 4.70
C PRO A 15 -5.29 -12.68 4.30
N PHE A 16 -4.83 -13.39 3.31
CA PHE A 16 -3.46 -13.32 2.78
C PHE A 16 -2.34 -13.64 3.78
N GLU A 17 -2.66 -14.24 4.93
CA GLU A 17 -1.67 -14.61 5.92
C GLU A 17 -0.62 -15.56 5.33
N PRO A 18 0.70 -15.26 5.44
CA PRO A 18 1.76 -16.10 4.87
C PRO A 18 2.03 -17.30 5.78
N ARG A 19 1.19 -18.29 5.68
CA ARG A 19 1.26 -19.56 6.42
C ARG A 19 0.78 -20.69 5.51
N ILE A 20 1.42 -21.85 5.57
CA ILE A 20 0.97 -23.04 4.82
C ILE A 20 -0.35 -23.53 5.42
N VAL A 21 -1.39 -23.61 4.60
CA VAL A 21 -2.66 -24.23 4.97
C VAL A 21 -2.58 -25.74 4.78
N ASP A 22 -3.13 -26.52 5.69
CA ASP A 22 -3.19 -28.00 5.59
C ASP A 22 -1.82 -28.63 5.23
N LEU A 23 -0.81 -28.33 6.07
CA LEU A 23 0.59 -28.69 5.81
C LEU A 23 0.75 -30.15 5.41
N GLY A 24 0.14 -31.09 6.14
CA GLY A 24 0.27 -32.52 5.85
C GLY A 24 -0.18 -32.90 4.46
N ARG A 25 -1.36 -32.46 4.04
CA ARG A 25 -1.86 -32.71 2.68
C ARG A 25 -1.02 -31.99 1.62
N GLN A 26 -0.64 -30.73 1.87
CA GLN A 26 0.16 -29.96 0.92
C GLN A 26 1.55 -30.55 0.72
N THR A 27 2.15 -31.16 1.76
CA THR A 27 3.42 -31.90 1.64
C THR A 27 3.31 -33.01 0.63
N VAL A 28 2.35 -33.92 0.81
CA VAL A 28 2.13 -35.06 -0.09
C VAL A 28 1.88 -34.60 -1.54
N LEU A 29 1.06 -33.56 -1.73
CA LEU A 29 0.74 -33.04 -3.06
C LEU A 29 1.93 -32.33 -3.72
N SER A 30 2.73 -31.61 -2.93
CA SER A 30 3.94 -30.95 -3.44
C SER A 30 5.00 -31.96 -3.86
N GLU A 31 5.26 -32.97 -3.04
CA GLU A 31 6.20 -34.07 -3.36
C GLU A 31 5.79 -34.80 -4.64
N ARG A 32 4.50 -35.03 -4.80
CA ARG A 32 3.99 -35.78 -5.95
C ARG A 32 3.96 -34.97 -7.26
N HIS A 33 3.61 -33.68 -7.20
CA HIS A 33 3.26 -32.92 -8.40
C HIS A 33 4.16 -31.71 -8.67
N LEU A 34 4.76 -31.11 -7.63
CA LEU A 34 5.53 -29.87 -7.76
C LEU A 34 7.04 -30.11 -7.76
N LEU A 35 7.56 -30.82 -6.75
CA LEU A 35 9.00 -30.99 -6.61
C LEU A 35 9.67 -31.68 -7.79
N PRO A 36 9.05 -32.69 -8.46
CA PRO A 36 9.63 -33.29 -9.65
C PRO A 36 9.69 -32.39 -10.88
N ALA A 37 9.01 -31.24 -10.85
CA ALA A 37 8.83 -30.34 -12.01
C ALA A 37 9.19 -28.89 -11.67
N LEU A 38 10.15 -28.65 -10.77
CA LEU A 38 10.46 -27.30 -10.30
C LEU A 38 10.96 -26.38 -11.40
N LEU A 39 11.83 -26.86 -12.30
CA LEU A 39 12.36 -26.07 -13.42
C LEU A 39 11.27 -25.76 -14.46
N GLU A 40 10.39 -26.71 -14.71
CA GLU A 40 9.26 -26.56 -15.61
C GLU A 40 8.21 -25.58 -15.03
N LEU A 41 7.98 -25.63 -13.72
CA LEU A 41 7.12 -24.68 -13.03
C LEU A 41 7.71 -23.26 -13.08
N GLU A 42 9.00 -23.11 -12.86
CA GLU A 42 9.68 -21.82 -13.00
C GLU A 42 9.52 -21.27 -14.44
N ALA A 43 9.76 -22.10 -15.45
CA ALA A 43 9.56 -21.73 -16.85
C ALA A 43 8.10 -21.33 -17.15
N PHE A 44 7.13 -22.05 -16.58
CA PHE A 44 5.71 -21.72 -16.72
C PHE A 44 5.36 -20.38 -16.08
N PHE A 45 5.72 -20.14 -14.81
CA PHE A 45 5.42 -18.90 -14.14
C PHE A 45 6.19 -17.71 -14.72
N LEU A 46 7.40 -17.94 -15.25
CA LEU A 46 8.12 -16.90 -15.98
C LEU A 46 7.40 -16.51 -17.29
N ALA A 47 6.88 -17.47 -18.04
CA ALA A 47 6.10 -17.18 -19.25
C ALA A 47 4.83 -16.39 -18.93
N ILE A 48 4.11 -16.75 -17.84
CA ILE A 48 2.96 -16.00 -17.33
C ILE A 48 3.37 -14.58 -16.93
N ARG A 49 4.48 -14.43 -16.18
CA ARG A 49 4.99 -13.14 -15.76
C ARG A 49 5.33 -12.24 -16.96
N LEU A 50 6.05 -12.76 -17.95
CA LEU A 50 6.40 -12.01 -19.15
C LEU A 50 5.17 -11.58 -19.97
N HIS A 51 4.13 -12.39 -19.98
CA HIS A 51 2.88 -12.06 -20.66
C HIS A 51 2.15 -10.88 -19.96
N VAL A 52 2.14 -10.82 -18.64
CA VAL A 52 1.47 -9.73 -17.89
C VAL A 52 2.31 -8.46 -17.80
N ASP A 53 3.63 -8.53 -18.00
CA ASP A 53 4.54 -7.38 -17.89
C ASP A 53 4.16 -6.24 -18.83
N LEU A 54 4.02 -6.54 -20.12
CA LEU A 54 3.81 -5.50 -21.13
C LEU A 54 2.49 -4.73 -20.95
N PRO A 55 1.33 -5.38 -20.70
CA PRO A 55 0.10 -4.66 -20.35
C PRO A 55 0.21 -3.82 -19.08
N LEU A 56 0.88 -4.33 -18.04
CA LEU A 56 1.04 -3.62 -16.77
C LEU A 56 1.95 -2.41 -16.92
N GLU A 57 3.09 -2.54 -17.60
CA GLU A 57 4.01 -1.45 -17.87
C GLU A 57 3.33 -0.31 -18.65
N ARG A 58 2.53 -0.65 -19.66
CA ARG A 58 1.75 0.33 -20.43
C ARG A 58 0.68 1.02 -19.59
N ALA A 59 0.01 0.28 -18.69
CA ALA A 59 -1.05 0.81 -17.84
C ALA A 59 -0.50 1.69 -16.71
N GLN A 60 0.65 1.33 -16.15
CA GLN A 60 1.27 2.02 -15.02
C GLN A 60 2.81 2.01 -15.15
N PRO A 61 3.39 2.81 -16.05
CA PRO A 61 4.84 2.83 -16.29
C PRO A 61 5.64 3.36 -15.09
N VAL A 62 4.99 4.15 -14.22
CA VAL A 62 5.61 4.74 -13.03
C VAL A 62 4.66 4.63 -11.84
N LYS A 63 5.16 4.20 -10.68
CA LYS A 63 4.46 4.15 -9.41
C LYS A 63 5.33 4.74 -8.30
N LEU A 64 4.83 5.76 -7.59
CA LEU A 64 5.58 6.46 -6.52
C LEU A 64 6.98 6.92 -6.99
N GLY A 65 7.09 7.46 -8.19
CA GLY A 65 8.34 7.93 -8.79
C GLY A 65 9.30 6.83 -9.25
N LYS A 66 8.91 5.56 -9.18
CA LYS A 66 9.73 4.42 -9.61
C LYS A 66 9.20 3.85 -10.93
N THR A 67 10.10 3.57 -11.87
CA THR A 67 9.75 2.93 -13.14
C THR A 67 9.38 1.47 -12.94
N TYR A 68 8.49 0.95 -13.82
CA TYR A 68 8.13 -0.46 -13.83
C TYR A 68 9.36 -1.37 -13.90
N PRO A 69 9.43 -2.49 -13.15
CA PRO A 69 8.41 -3.07 -12.26
C PRO A 69 8.53 -2.64 -10.79
N LEU A 70 9.39 -1.66 -10.46
CA LEU A 70 9.69 -1.30 -9.08
C LEU A 70 8.43 -0.90 -8.29
N GLY A 71 8.24 -1.51 -7.12
CA GLY A 71 7.12 -1.24 -6.21
C GLY A 71 5.76 -1.78 -6.69
N GLN A 72 5.72 -2.62 -7.74
CA GLN A 72 4.47 -3.14 -8.33
C GLN A 72 4.24 -4.63 -8.06
N CYS A 73 4.76 -5.16 -6.95
CA CYS A 73 4.59 -6.58 -6.61
C CYS A 73 3.11 -6.99 -6.48
N LEU A 74 2.26 -6.11 -5.96
CA LEU A 74 0.82 -6.39 -5.84
C LEU A 74 0.14 -6.47 -7.21
N GLU A 75 0.36 -5.50 -8.08
CA GLU A 75 -0.24 -5.42 -9.41
C GLU A 75 0.15 -6.62 -10.26
N ILE A 76 1.42 -7.01 -10.22
CA ILE A 76 1.95 -8.18 -10.91
C ILE A 76 1.31 -9.45 -10.37
N SER A 77 1.32 -9.65 -9.06
CA SER A 77 0.74 -10.85 -8.43
C SER A 77 -0.76 -10.97 -8.72
N LEU A 78 -1.51 -9.86 -8.66
CA LEU A 78 -2.93 -9.87 -8.99
C LEU A 78 -3.19 -10.16 -10.49
N ALA A 79 -2.36 -9.65 -11.39
CA ALA A 79 -2.49 -9.93 -12.82
C ALA A 79 -2.22 -11.42 -13.13
N VAL A 80 -1.17 -11.98 -12.53
CA VAL A 80 -0.85 -13.41 -12.63
C VAL A 80 -2.00 -14.27 -12.07
N MET A 81 -2.53 -13.92 -10.88
CA MET A 81 -3.65 -14.65 -10.28
C MET A 81 -4.88 -14.64 -11.20
N ARG A 82 -5.28 -13.47 -11.71
CA ARG A 82 -6.44 -13.33 -12.61
C ARG A 82 -6.29 -14.16 -13.88
N LEU A 83 -5.10 -14.12 -14.50
CA LEU A 83 -4.83 -14.90 -15.71
C LEU A 83 -4.95 -16.39 -15.45
N LEU A 84 -4.46 -16.88 -14.31
CA LEU A 84 -4.54 -18.29 -13.93
C LEU A 84 -5.96 -18.72 -13.53
N GLU A 85 -6.77 -17.86 -12.93
CA GLU A 85 -8.15 -18.12 -12.53
C GLU A 85 -9.11 -18.13 -13.74
N GLN A 86 -8.90 -17.26 -14.71
CA GLN A 86 -9.73 -17.17 -15.91
C GLN A 86 -9.47 -18.34 -16.87
N ALA A 87 -8.52 -19.23 -16.55
CA ALA A 87 -8.10 -20.38 -17.39
C ALA A 87 -7.73 -20.00 -18.84
N ASP A 88 -7.57 -18.72 -19.12
CA ASP A 88 -7.23 -18.21 -20.45
C ASP A 88 -5.70 -18.05 -20.62
N VAL A 89 -5.03 -19.15 -20.39
CA VAL A 89 -3.58 -19.26 -20.65
C VAL A 89 -3.29 -19.53 -22.14
N SER A 90 -4.33 -19.57 -22.97
CA SER A 90 -4.20 -19.89 -24.40
C SER A 90 -3.43 -18.82 -25.17
N ALA A 91 -3.50 -17.57 -24.74
CA ALA A 91 -2.78 -16.46 -25.36
C ALA A 91 -1.29 -16.38 -24.95
N VAL A 92 -0.85 -17.16 -23.95
CA VAL A 92 0.54 -17.16 -23.48
C VAL A 92 1.39 -18.08 -24.35
N GLN A 93 2.45 -17.55 -24.93
CA GLN A 93 3.44 -18.38 -25.62
C GLN A 93 4.23 -19.21 -24.61
N LEU A 94 4.09 -20.51 -24.66
CA LEU A 94 4.75 -21.45 -23.77
C LEU A 94 5.80 -22.26 -24.53
N SER A 95 7.00 -22.37 -23.98
CA SER A 95 8.00 -23.37 -24.37
C SER A 95 7.57 -24.77 -23.93
N ASP A 96 8.23 -25.81 -24.42
CA ASP A 96 7.95 -27.20 -24.03
C ASP A 96 8.08 -27.40 -22.51
N ALA A 97 9.10 -26.78 -21.89
CA ALA A 97 9.28 -26.79 -20.44
C ALA A 97 8.10 -26.09 -19.72
N ALA A 98 7.67 -24.93 -20.21
CA ALA A 98 6.53 -24.21 -19.63
C ALA A 98 5.21 -24.97 -19.81
N VAL A 99 5.03 -25.72 -20.92
CA VAL A 99 3.88 -26.63 -21.13
C VAL A 99 3.90 -27.77 -20.09
N ALA A 100 5.07 -28.35 -19.82
CA ALA A 100 5.22 -29.38 -18.78
C ALA A 100 4.90 -28.81 -17.38
N GLY A 101 5.42 -27.62 -17.06
CA GLY A 101 5.11 -26.91 -15.81
C GLY A 101 3.62 -26.60 -15.64
N ARG A 102 2.95 -26.15 -16.71
CA ARG A 102 1.48 -25.97 -16.71
C ARG A 102 0.74 -27.27 -16.40
N LYS A 103 1.18 -28.40 -16.96
CA LYS A 103 0.57 -29.70 -16.69
C LYS A 103 0.76 -30.12 -15.24
N ALA A 104 1.97 -29.93 -14.68
CA ALA A 104 2.26 -30.21 -13.28
C ALA A 104 1.41 -29.34 -12.34
N PHE A 105 1.34 -28.03 -12.58
CA PHE A 105 0.48 -27.09 -11.84
C PHE A 105 -1.00 -27.50 -11.93
N ALA A 106 -1.51 -27.81 -13.10
CA ALA A 106 -2.89 -28.24 -13.29
C ALA A 106 -3.20 -29.55 -12.55
N ALA A 107 -2.30 -30.53 -12.59
CA ALA A 107 -2.43 -31.79 -11.85
C ALA A 107 -2.46 -31.55 -10.34
N PHE A 108 -1.56 -30.71 -9.85
CA PHE A 108 -1.53 -30.29 -8.46
C PHE A 108 -2.85 -29.62 -8.03
N ARG A 109 -3.33 -28.66 -8.79
CA ARG A 109 -4.60 -27.97 -8.52
C ARG A 109 -5.81 -28.91 -8.54
N LYS A 110 -5.86 -29.81 -9.53
CA LYS A 110 -6.91 -30.84 -9.67
C LYS A 110 -6.94 -31.79 -8.48
N ALA A 111 -5.78 -32.11 -7.90
CA ALA A 111 -5.68 -32.93 -6.70
C ALA A 111 -6.06 -32.19 -5.39
N GLY A 112 -6.40 -30.91 -5.47
CA GLY A 112 -6.77 -30.06 -4.32
C GLY A 112 -5.56 -29.37 -3.69
N GLY A 113 -4.52 -29.15 -4.47
CA GLY A 113 -3.35 -28.38 -4.06
C GLY A 113 -3.68 -26.90 -3.81
N ALA A 114 -3.13 -26.33 -2.76
CA ALA A 114 -3.33 -24.94 -2.37
C ALA A 114 -2.49 -24.00 -3.24
N PHE A 115 -3.16 -23.08 -3.92
CA PHE A 115 -2.53 -21.93 -4.59
C PHE A 115 -3.28 -20.68 -4.18
N ARG A 116 -2.64 -19.79 -3.45
CA ARG A 116 -3.28 -18.59 -2.92
C ARG A 116 -2.27 -17.46 -2.76
N LEU A 117 -2.75 -16.22 -2.91
CA LEU A 117 -1.96 -15.04 -2.63
C LEU A 117 -1.67 -14.94 -1.14
N VAL A 118 -0.44 -14.57 -0.80
CA VAL A 118 0.04 -14.28 0.55
C VAL A 118 0.75 -12.94 0.58
N TRP A 119 0.67 -12.27 1.74
CA TRP A 119 1.31 -10.98 1.96
C TRP A 119 1.91 -10.92 3.36
N GLY A 120 3.10 -10.34 3.48
CA GLY A 120 3.75 -10.21 4.77
C GLY A 120 5.09 -9.51 4.71
N ASP A 121 5.84 -9.65 5.80
CA ASP A 121 7.22 -9.18 5.93
C ASP A 121 8.16 -10.20 5.29
N LEU A 122 8.86 -9.80 4.23
CA LEU A 122 9.90 -10.62 3.63
C LEU A 122 11.26 -10.23 4.22
N ARG A 123 11.80 -11.14 5.01
CA ARG A 123 13.17 -11.09 5.57
C ARG A 123 13.43 -9.90 6.50
N GLY A 124 12.39 -9.27 7.06
CA GLY A 124 12.50 -8.06 7.89
C GLY A 124 12.82 -6.78 7.14
N GLU A 125 12.72 -6.76 5.80
CA GLU A 125 13.18 -5.66 4.96
C GLU A 125 12.07 -4.93 4.23
N PHE A 126 11.09 -5.65 3.70
CA PHE A 126 10.02 -5.05 2.89
C PHE A 126 8.75 -5.90 2.91
N PHE A 127 7.63 -5.28 2.56
CA PHE A 127 6.39 -6.00 2.30
C PHE A 127 6.44 -6.68 0.94
N GLN A 128 6.02 -7.95 0.87
CA GLN A 128 5.96 -8.70 -0.37
C GLN A 128 4.61 -9.37 -0.57
N ASN A 129 4.13 -9.34 -1.82
CA ASN A 129 3.03 -10.15 -2.31
C ASN A 129 3.62 -11.34 -3.06
N ALA A 130 3.27 -12.54 -2.65
CA ALA A 130 3.73 -13.78 -3.24
C ALA A 130 2.61 -14.82 -3.19
N PHE A 131 2.91 -16.06 -3.57
CA PHE A 131 1.95 -17.15 -3.50
C PHE A 131 2.43 -18.28 -2.60
N GLN A 132 1.51 -18.85 -1.85
CA GLN A 132 1.64 -20.21 -1.38
C GLN A 132 1.28 -21.15 -2.53
N LEU A 133 2.22 -22.01 -2.94
CA LEU A 133 2.02 -23.09 -3.92
C LEU A 133 2.32 -24.42 -3.22
N GLY A 134 1.30 -25.03 -2.60
CA GLY A 134 1.54 -26.19 -1.72
C GLY A 134 2.43 -25.85 -0.54
N THR A 135 3.59 -26.51 -0.46
CA THR A 135 4.65 -26.22 0.52
C THR A 135 5.71 -25.27 -0.02
N LEU A 136 5.51 -24.72 -1.21
CA LEU A 136 6.44 -23.79 -1.84
C LEU A 136 5.97 -22.34 -1.70
N TYR A 137 6.93 -21.45 -1.58
CA TYR A 137 6.84 -20.04 -1.82
C TYR A 137 7.08 -19.80 -3.31
N LEU A 138 6.20 -19.08 -3.95
CA LEU A 138 6.33 -18.65 -5.33
C LEU A 138 6.22 -17.13 -5.38
N ASP A 139 7.28 -16.46 -5.77
CA ASP A 139 7.31 -15.03 -6.03
C ASP A 139 7.45 -14.77 -7.53
N VAL A 140 6.43 -14.20 -8.13
CA VAL A 140 6.42 -13.79 -9.55
C VAL A 140 6.79 -12.34 -9.73
N SER A 141 7.20 -11.68 -8.67
CA SER A 141 7.50 -10.24 -8.61
C SER A 141 8.81 -9.95 -7.86
N ASN A 142 9.72 -10.92 -7.87
CA ASN A 142 10.97 -10.89 -7.11
C ASN A 142 11.95 -9.76 -7.55
N ASP A 143 11.80 -9.24 -8.77
CA ASP A 143 12.56 -8.11 -9.33
C ASP A 143 11.99 -6.72 -8.98
N THR A 144 10.87 -6.65 -8.23
CA THR A 144 10.19 -5.38 -7.95
C THR A 144 10.85 -4.51 -6.87
N VAL A 145 11.84 -5.03 -6.18
CA VAL A 145 12.69 -4.28 -5.23
C VAL A 145 14.12 -4.19 -5.74
N THR A 146 14.63 -5.26 -6.32
CA THR A 146 15.99 -5.36 -6.86
C THR A 146 15.90 -5.85 -8.31
N PRO A 147 15.99 -4.96 -9.31
CA PRO A 147 15.78 -5.29 -10.72
C PRO A 147 16.71 -6.35 -11.30
N SER A 148 17.88 -6.56 -10.69
CA SER A 148 18.84 -7.58 -11.12
C SER A 148 18.49 -9.02 -10.70
N LYS A 149 17.47 -9.19 -9.86
CA LYS A 149 17.00 -10.52 -9.48
C LYS A 149 16.19 -11.18 -10.60
N PRO A 150 16.14 -12.53 -10.64
CA PRO A 150 15.18 -13.24 -11.49
C PRO A 150 13.76 -12.79 -11.20
N LYS A 151 12.92 -12.71 -12.23
CA LYS A 151 11.50 -12.30 -12.10
C LYS A 151 10.68 -13.26 -11.26
N VAL A 152 11.02 -14.54 -11.30
CA VAL A 152 10.35 -15.62 -10.57
C VAL A 152 11.35 -16.26 -9.60
N GLU A 153 10.91 -16.51 -8.38
CA GLU A 153 11.64 -17.26 -7.36
C GLU A 153 10.72 -18.35 -6.79
N ILE A 154 11.18 -19.60 -6.78
CA ILE A 154 10.48 -20.73 -6.15
C ILE A 154 11.39 -21.32 -5.07
N LEU A 155 10.92 -21.32 -3.84
CA LEU A 155 11.67 -21.85 -2.67
C LEU A 155 10.75 -22.70 -1.80
N PRO A 156 11.29 -23.60 -0.96
CA PRO A 156 10.53 -24.07 0.20
C PRO A 156 10.00 -22.89 1.02
N PHE A 157 8.74 -22.94 1.43
CA PHE A 157 8.04 -21.77 2.00
C PHE A 157 8.77 -21.19 3.22
N GLU A 158 9.30 -22.03 4.08
CA GLU A 158 10.05 -21.60 5.27
C GLU A 158 11.38 -20.90 4.93
N GLN A 159 12.04 -21.33 3.85
CA GLN A 159 13.31 -20.74 3.41
C GLN A 159 13.14 -19.33 2.86
N ALA A 160 11.97 -19.01 2.33
CA ALA A 160 11.66 -17.66 1.84
C ALA A 160 11.70 -16.63 2.97
N ARG A 161 11.40 -17.02 4.21
CA ARG A 161 11.32 -16.13 5.39
C ARG A 161 10.28 -15.01 5.17
N LEU A 162 9.16 -15.36 4.53
CA LEU A 162 7.98 -14.50 4.48
C LEU A 162 7.15 -14.76 5.72
N ILE A 163 7.07 -13.81 6.63
CA ILE A 163 6.40 -13.97 7.92
C ILE A 163 5.16 -13.07 8.04
N PRO A 164 4.16 -13.49 8.84
CA PRO A 164 2.99 -12.68 9.15
C PRO A 164 3.38 -11.35 9.80
N ILE A 165 2.65 -10.29 9.50
CA ILE A 165 2.73 -9.05 10.28
C ILE A 165 2.06 -9.29 11.63
N ALA A 166 2.85 -9.22 12.71
CA ALA A 166 2.39 -9.57 14.04
C ALA A 166 1.45 -8.53 14.66
N ASP A 167 1.75 -7.24 14.44
CA ASP A 167 1.04 -6.10 15.00
C ASP A 167 1.32 -4.80 14.22
N TYR A 168 0.76 -3.69 14.66
CA TYR A 168 0.95 -2.38 14.02
C TYR A 168 2.35 -1.79 14.22
N ARG A 169 3.07 -2.15 15.28
CA ARG A 169 4.47 -1.75 15.48
C ARG A 169 5.39 -2.49 14.52
N HIS A 170 5.12 -3.79 14.29
CA HIS A 170 5.81 -4.55 13.25
C HIS A 170 5.57 -3.90 11.86
N PHE A 171 4.32 -3.61 11.53
CA PHE A 171 3.97 -2.92 10.28
C PHE A 171 4.71 -1.57 10.15
N ALA A 172 4.67 -0.72 11.19
CA ALA A 172 5.34 0.58 11.19
C ALA A 172 6.86 0.45 10.98
N ARG A 173 7.50 -0.55 11.59
CA ARG A 173 8.93 -0.82 11.43
C ARG A 173 9.28 -1.16 9.99
N ILE A 174 8.50 -2.05 9.33
CA ILE A 174 8.75 -2.40 7.92
C ILE A 174 8.42 -1.21 7.01
N SER A 175 7.36 -0.47 7.26
CA SER A 175 7.04 0.78 6.53
C SER A 175 8.17 1.78 6.59
N SER A 176 8.74 2.00 7.77
CA SER A 176 9.84 2.93 7.96
C SER A 176 11.11 2.46 7.24
N ARG A 177 11.37 1.16 7.21
CA ARG A 177 12.52 0.58 6.53
C ARG A 177 12.36 0.60 5.00
N TYR A 178 11.21 0.15 4.50
CA TYR A 178 10.97 -0.08 3.08
C TYR A 178 10.56 1.19 2.33
N TRP A 179 9.58 1.92 2.86
CA TRP A 179 9.07 3.15 2.23
C TRP A 179 9.80 4.40 2.70
N LYS A 180 10.68 4.29 3.71
CA LYS A 180 11.34 5.45 4.35
C LYS A 180 10.36 6.43 4.98
N HIS A 181 9.17 5.96 5.37
CA HIS A 181 8.17 6.76 6.03
C HIS A 181 8.50 6.93 7.53
N ARG A 182 8.23 8.11 8.07
CA ARG A 182 8.03 8.30 9.51
C ARG A 182 6.58 7.91 9.81
N VAL A 183 6.37 7.04 10.80
CA VAL A 183 5.06 6.49 11.13
C VAL A 183 4.69 6.89 12.55
N TYR A 184 3.50 7.42 12.70
CA TYR A 184 2.99 7.93 13.98
C TYR A 184 1.64 7.31 14.31
N PRO A 185 1.29 7.17 15.62
CA PRO A 185 -0.07 6.81 16.03
C PRO A 185 -1.09 7.84 15.53
N ASN A 186 -2.24 7.37 15.09
CA ASN A 186 -3.33 8.24 14.61
C ASN A 186 -4.09 8.88 15.78
N HIS A 187 -3.54 9.93 16.33
CA HIS A 187 -4.18 10.73 17.36
C HIS A 187 -4.95 11.95 16.79
N VAL A 188 -4.99 12.10 15.46
CA VAL A 188 -5.70 13.21 14.80
C VAL A 188 -7.15 12.87 14.49
N LEU A 189 -7.43 11.63 14.15
CA LEU A 189 -8.74 11.14 13.71
C LEU A 189 -9.21 9.99 14.59
N PRO A 190 -9.62 10.27 15.86
CA PRO A 190 -9.96 9.26 16.85
C PRO A 190 -11.03 8.26 16.42
N GLU A 191 -12.00 8.71 15.60
CA GLU A 191 -13.06 7.85 15.09
C GLU A 191 -12.57 6.82 14.07
N LEU A 192 -11.50 7.12 13.33
CA LEU A 192 -10.89 6.20 12.37
C LEU A 192 -9.77 5.35 12.99
N ALA A 193 -9.18 5.82 14.08
CA ALA A 193 -8.01 5.22 14.72
C ALA A 193 -8.17 3.72 15.07
N PRO A 194 -9.34 3.20 15.49
CA PRO A 194 -9.50 1.77 15.74
C PRO A 194 -9.20 0.86 14.54
N TYR A 195 -9.48 1.30 13.31
CA TYR A 195 -9.17 0.55 12.08
C TYR A 195 -7.93 1.07 11.34
N CYS A 196 -7.61 2.35 11.50
CA CYS A 196 -6.49 3.03 10.84
C CYS A 196 -5.62 3.71 11.89
N PRO A 197 -4.92 2.94 12.74
CA PRO A 197 -4.22 3.49 13.91
C PRO A 197 -2.90 4.20 13.57
N LEU A 198 -2.50 4.27 12.31
CA LEU A 198 -1.23 4.85 11.88
C LEU A 198 -1.41 5.99 10.88
N ILE A 199 -0.57 7.00 11.02
CA ILE A 199 -0.36 8.09 10.05
C ILE A 199 1.06 7.97 9.52
N HIS A 200 1.20 8.05 8.21
CA HIS A 200 2.45 7.98 7.49
C HIS A 200 2.86 9.37 7.01
N LEU A 201 4.10 9.72 7.23
CA LEU A 201 4.77 10.89 6.68
C LEU A 201 5.90 10.39 5.79
N ALA A 202 5.76 10.56 4.49
CA ALA A 202 6.78 10.20 3.51
C ALA A 202 7.98 11.16 3.57
N ALA A 203 9.10 10.75 2.97
CA ALA A 203 10.34 11.56 2.99
C ALA A 203 10.20 12.91 2.27
N ASP A 204 9.30 13.00 1.30
CA ASP A 204 8.95 14.23 0.57
C ASP A 204 7.92 15.11 1.29
N GLY A 205 7.54 14.77 2.53
CA GLY A 205 6.57 15.52 3.33
C GLY A 205 5.11 15.19 3.04
N VAL A 206 4.82 14.22 2.16
CA VAL A 206 3.47 13.78 1.85
C VAL A 206 2.90 12.94 3.00
N LEU A 207 1.63 13.21 3.33
CA LEU A 207 0.92 12.57 4.43
C LEU A 207 -0.17 11.63 3.94
N SER A 208 -0.32 10.51 4.64
CA SER A 208 -1.44 9.59 4.45
C SER A 208 -1.80 8.89 5.75
N ILE A 209 -3.08 8.50 5.89
CA ILE A 209 -3.48 7.50 6.87
C ILE A 209 -3.17 6.13 6.26
N MET A 210 -2.77 5.18 7.10
CA MET A 210 -2.57 3.80 6.70
C MET A 210 -3.79 3.24 5.96
N ASP A 211 -3.56 2.62 4.82
CA ASP A 211 -4.61 1.93 4.08
C ASP A 211 -5.16 0.73 4.86
N CYS A 212 -6.48 0.57 4.80
CA CYS A 212 -7.17 -0.58 5.39
C CYS A 212 -6.99 -1.83 4.51
N THR A 213 -5.82 -2.45 4.51
CA THR A 213 -5.64 -3.74 3.85
C THR A 213 -6.49 -4.81 4.54
N GLU A 214 -6.97 -5.79 3.79
CA GLU A 214 -7.81 -6.86 4.34
C GLU A 214 -7.11 -7.63 5.47
N TYR A 215 -5.79 -7.82 5.35
CA TYR A 215 -4.98 -8.46 6.39
C TYR A 215 -5.01 -7.66 7.70
N MET A 216 -4.69 -6.35 7.65
CA MET A 216 -4.61 -5.51 8.85
C MET A 216 -5.98 -5.29 9.49
N VAL A 217 -7.02 -5.15 8.67
CA VAL A 217 -8.42 -5.12 9.15
C VAL A 217 -8.80 -6.45 9.79
N GLY A 218 -8.43 -7.56 9.18
CA GLY A 218 -8.63 -8.91 9.73
C GLY A 218 -7.95 -9.08 11.09
N MET A 219 -6.68 -8.68 11.20
CA MET A 219 -5.91 -8.69 12.44
C MET A 219 -6.56 -7.84 13.54
N THR A 220 -6.98 -6.61 13.19
CA THR A 220 -7.67 -5.71 14.12
C THR A 220 -8.95 -6.33 14.65
N ARG A 221 -9.74 -6.94 13.77
CA ARG A 221 -11.02 -7.58 14.12
C ARG A 221 -10.79 -8.83 14.97
N ALA A 222 -9.87 -9.70 14.59
CA ALA A 222 -9.50 -10.89 15.36
C ALA A 222 -9.01 -10.53 16.77
N GLY A 223 -8.18 -9.51 16.87
CA GLY A 223 -7.67 -8.95 18.13
C GLY A 223 -8.64 -8.03 18.86
N ARG A 224 -9.89 -7.86 18.36
CA ARG A 224 -10.94 -7.02 19.01
C ARG A 224 -10.43 -5.60 19.33
N PHE A 225 -9.71 -4.99 18.40
CA PHE A 225 -9.05 -3.67 18.50
C PHE A 225 -7.89 -3.59 19.50
N ALA A 226 -7.46 -4.68 20.14
CA ALA A 226 -6.29 -4.64 21.02
C ALA A 226 -5.00 -4.26 20.26
N PRO A 227 -4.70 -4.76 19.05
CA PRO A 227 -3.52 -4.33 18.30
C PRO A 227 -3.49 -2.82 18.01
N SER A 228 -4.66 -2.23 17.74
CA SER A 228 -4.76 -0.77 17.55
C SER A 228 -4.57 -0.01 18.86
N GLU A 229 -5.15 -0.49 19.96
CA GLU A 229 -5.00 0.11 21.29
C GLU A 229 -3.53 0.14 21.73
N GLU A 230 -2.77 -0.92 21.44
CA GLU A 230 -1.35 -0.98 21.77
C GLU A 230 -0.55 0.13 21.10
N VAL A 231 -0.66 0.28 19.77
CA VAL A 231 0.11 1.32 19.05
C VAL A 231 -0.42 2.72 19.33
N LEU A 232 -1.72 2.89 19.56
CA LEU A 232 -2.32 4.16 19.95
C LEU A 232 -1.93 4.60 21.38
N SER A 233 -1.43 3.70 22.22
CA SER A 233 -0.88 4.03 23.53
C SER A 233 0.55 4.57 23.46
N ASP A 234 1.23 4.47 22.32
CA ASP A 234 2.59 4.96 22.13
C ASP A 234 2.65 6.50 22.18
N GLN A 235 3.87 7.01 22.19
CA GLN A 235 4.11 8.46 22.26
C GLN A 235 3.39 9.19 21.11
N SER A 236 2.76 10.32 21.46
CA SER A 236 2.08 11.18 20.50
C SER A 236 3.07 11.79 19.49
N MET A 237 2.55 12.08 18.29
CA MET A 237 3.34 12.80 17.28
C MET A 237 3.75 14.20 17.74
N PRO A 238 4.79 14.80 17.14
CA PRO A 238 5.19 16.18 17.42
C PRO A 238 4.02 17.17 17.23
N ALA A 239 3.89 18.14 18.13
CA ALA A 239 2.79 19.11 18.12
C ALA A 239 2.70 19.89 16.78
N ALA A 240 3.84 20.25 16.19
CA ALA A 240 3.86 20.94 14.90
C ALA A 240 3.27 20.08 13.76
N LEU A 241 3.59 18.78 13.74
CA LEU A 241 3.03 17.85 12.77
C LEU A 241 1.51 17.68 12.99
N PHE A 242 1.08 17.54 14.23
CA PHE A 242 -0.33 17.46 14.58
C PHE A 242 -1.11 18.66 14.07
N GLN A 243 -0.63 19.87 14.35
CA GLN A 243 -1.27 21.11 13.90
C GLN A 243 -1.30 21.22 12.37
N TYR A 244 -0.21 20.84 11.71
CA TYR A 244 -0.17 20.80 10.27
C TYR A 244 -1.26 19.87 9.68
N ILE A 245 -1.42 18.65 10.23
CA ILE A 245 -2.42 17.69 9.76
C ILE A 245 -3.85 18.24 9.99
N VAL A 246 -4.12 18.82 11.16
CA VAL A 246 -5.42 19.44 11.46
C VAL A 246 -5.75 20.54 10.45
N LEU A 247 -4.78 21.41 10.14
CA LEU A 247 -4.96 22.47 9.13
C LEU A 247 -5.17 21.89 7.72
N ALA A 248 -4.39 20.87 7.35
CA ALA A 248 -4.49 20.20 6.06
C ALA A 248 -5.84 19.50 5.84
N LEU A 249 -6.46 18.99 6.90
CA LEU A 249 -7.79 18.39 6.84
C LEU A 249 -8.90 19.42 6.63
N GLY A 250 -8.72 20.64 7.17
CA GLY A 250 -9.73 21.69 7.11
C GLY A 250 -11.06 21.26 7.76
N GLU A 251 -12.17 21.66 7.16
CA GLU A 251 -13.50 21.24 7.62
C GLU A 251 -13.79 19.80 7.22
N VAL A 252 -13.77 18.89 8.19
CA VAL A 252 -14.17 17.48 8.04
C VAL A 252 -15.37 17.17 8.93
N LYS A 253 -16.20 16.22 8.52
CA LYS A 253 -17.35 15.73 9.31
C LYS A 253 -16.94 14.76 10.43
N LEU A 254 -15.76 14.98 11.01
CA LEU A 254 -15.18 14.18 12.09
C LEU A 254 -14.76 15.12 13.21
N THR A 255 -14.83 14.64 14.45
CA THR A 255 -14.37 15.42 15.60
C THR A 255 -12.85 15.41 15.64
N LEU A 256 -12.24 16.57 15.43
CA LEU A 256 -10.81 16.75 15.57
C LEU A 256 -10.45 17.17 17.01
N PRO A 257 -9.48 16.52 17.67
CA PRO A 257 -9.00 16.92 18.97
C PRO A 257 -8.17 18.21 18.87
N ARG A 258 -8.00 18.90 19.99
CA ARG A 258 -7.22 20.15 20.06
C ARG A 258 -5.72 19.89 20.11
N THR A 259 -5.33 18.77 20.69
CA THR A 259 -3.93 18.34 20.83
C THR A 259 -3.77 16.87 20.54
N ALA A 260 -2.54 16.44 20.21
CA ALA A 260 -2.25 15.03 19.97
C ALA A 260 -2.51 14.17 21.23
N GLU A 261 -2.29 14.72 22.42
CA GLU A 261 -2.54 14.00 23.67
C GLU A 261 -4.05 13.82 23.95
N GLU A 262 -4.86 14.85 23.72
CA GLU A 262 -6.32 14.73 23.76
C GLU A 262 -6.79 13.67 22.75
N GLY A 263 -6.23 13.71 21.53
CA GLY A 263 -6.51 12.74 20.48
C GLY A 263 -6.16 11.31 20.86
N ARG A 264 -5.03 11.11 21.56
CA ARG A 264 -4.66 9.79 22.10
C ARG A 264 -5.73 9.27 23.05
N VAL A 265 -6.18 10.08 23.99
CA VAL A 265 -7.23 9.69 24.94
C VAL A 265 -8.53 9.34 24.21
N MET A 266 -8.93 10.16 23.22
CA MET A 266 -10.12 9.93 22.42
C MET A 266 -10.01 8.65 21.56
N ALA A 267 -8.85 8.39 20.94
CA ALA A 267 -8.61 7.20 20.12
C ALA A 267 -8.67 5.90 20.94
N LEU A 268 -8.06 5.89 22.11
CA LEU A 268 -8.13 4.77 23.06
C LEU A 268 -9.57 4.54 23.55
N ARG A 269 -10.31 5.62 23.80
CA ARG A 269 -11.74 5.53 24.14
C ARG A 269 -12.55 4.93 22.98
N ALA A 270 -12.29 5.35 21.75
CA ALA A 270 -12.95 4.82 20.57
C ALA A 270 -12.68 3.30 20.39
N CYS A 271 -11.48 2.81 20.65
CA CYS A 271 -11.19 1.37 20.62
C CYS A 271 -12.04 0.59 21.63
N ARG A 272 -12.16 1.10 22.87
CA ARG A 272 -13.00 0.47 23.92
C ARG A 272 -14.48 0.49 23.55
N GLU A 273 -14.97 1.60 23.00
CA GLU A 273 -16.34 1.74 22.54
C GLU A 273 -16.65 0.78 21.38
N TYR A 274 -15.75 0.67 20.39
CA TYR A 274 -15.90 -0.24 19.27
C TYR A 274 -15.91 -1.70 19.74
N ARG A 275 -15.09 -2.03 20.75
CA ARG A 275 -15.07 -3.34 21.38
C ARG A 275 -16.38 -3.62 22.10
N SER A 276 -16.91 -2.70 22.90
CA SER A 276 -18.16 -2.87 23.65
C SER A 276 -19.36 -3.04 22.72
N LYS A 277 -19.39 -2.31 21.60
CA LYS A 277 -20.41 -2.43 20.55
C LYS A 277 -20.19 -3.63 19.63
N ARG A 278 -19.18 -4.44 19.85
CA ARG A 278 -18.82 -5.63 19.04
C ARG A 278 -18.65 -5.32 17.54
N TRP A 279 -18.17 -4.12 17.19
CA TRP A 279 -17.99 -3.71 15.79
C TRP A 279 -16.91 -4.50 15.07
N TYR A 280 -16.03 -5.20 15.79
CA TYR A 280 -15.11 -6.17 15.20
C TYR A 280 -15.84 -7.32 14.46
N ALA A 281 -17.09 -7.63 14.82
CA ALA A 281 -17.91 -8.63 14.14
C ALA A 281 -18.77 -8.04 13.00
N ALA A 282 -18.96 -6.71 12.95
CA ALA A 282 -19.84 -6.04 11.99
C ALA A 282 -19.12 -5.66 10.69
N GLN A 283 -19.33 -6.39 9.59
CA GLN A 283 -18.71 -6.11 8.30
C GLN A 283 -19.07 -4.73 7.74
N ARG A 284 -20.34 -4.31 7.86
CA ARG A 284 -20.83 -3.03 7.33
C ARG A 284 -20.16 -1.81 7.96
N HIS A 285 -19.75 -1.91 9.22
CA HIS A 285 -19.10 -0.81 9.92
C HIS A 285 -17.71 -0.51 9.33
N GLY A 286 -16.91 -1.55 9.09
CA GLY A 286 -15.61 -1.41 8.44
C GLY A 286 -15.68 -0.75 7.06
N ALA A 287 -16.67 -1.11 6.22
CA ALA A 287 -16.83 -0.54 4.89
C ALA A 287 -17.12 0.99 4.89
N LYS A 288 -17.86 1.49 5.90
CA LYS A 288 -18.08 2.93 6.07
C LYS A 288 -16.78 3.66 6.41
N LEU A 289 -15.98 3.08 7.30
CA LEU A 289 -14.71 3.66 7.73
C LEU A 289 -13.67 3.64 6.60
N VAL A 290 -13.61 2.57 5.80
CA VAL A 290 -12.74 2.51 4.61
C VAL A 290 -13.04 3.66 3.65
N ARG A 291 -14.32 3.94 3.37
CA ARG A 291 -14.68 5.09 2.53
C ARG A 291 -14.26 6.43 3.13
N ALA A 292 -14.43 6.60 4.45
CA ALA A 292 -13.99 7.80 5.15
C ALA A 292 -12.45 7.95 5.08
N THR A 293 -11.71 6.86 5.21
CA THR A 293 -10.25 6.84 5.09
C THR A 293 -9.78 7.29 3.69
N HIS A 294 -10.43 6.83 2.63
CA HIS A 294 -10.12 7.27 1.26
C HIS A 294 -10.35 8.77 1.07
N GLU A 295 -11.45 9.31 1.59
CA GLU A 295 -11.72 10.76 1.53
C GLU A 295 -10.66 11.57 2.30
N ILE A 296 -10.30 11.11 3.48
CA ILE A 296 -9.25 11.75 4.29
C ILE A 296 -7.89 11.68 3.57
N ASN A 297 -7.51 10.52 3.02
CA ASN A 297 -6.26 10.37 2.28
C ASN A 297 -6.20 11.30 1.07
N ARG A 298 -7.30 11.46 0.33
CA ARG A 298 -7.36 12.40 -0.79
C ARG A 298 -7.10 13.84 -0.33
N ARG A 299 -7.67 14.28 0.80
CA ARG A 299 -7.46 15.62 1.35
C ARG A 299 -6.02 15.81 1.83
N LEU A 300 -5.49 14.86 2.60
CA LEU A 300 -4.11 14.90 3.07
C LEU A 300 -3.11 14.93 1.92
N LEU A 301 -3.31 14.09 0.92
CA LEU A 301 -2.47 14.06 -0.27
C LEU A 301 -2.52 15.41 -1.00
N HIS A 302 -3.72 15.95 -1.25
CA HIS A 302 -3.85 17.25 -1.92
C HIS A 302 -3.13 18.37 -1.15
N ALA A 303 -3.38 18.49 0.16
CA ALA A 303 -2.77 19.52 0.97
C ALA A 303 -1.25 19.37 1.09
N SER A 304 -0.76 18.15 1.34
CA SER A 304 0.67 17.90 1.51
C SER A 304 1.46 17.87 0.20
N THR A 305 0.82 17.65 -0.94
CA THR A 305 1.46 17.85 -2.26
C THR A 305 1.59 19.34 -2.58
N ALA A 306 0.57 20.16 -2.23
CA ALA A 306 0.63 21.60 -2.43
C ALA A 306 1.64 22.29 -1.50
N GLN A 307 1.71 21.85 -0.25
CA GLN A 307 2.62 22.36 0.77
C GLN A 307 3.15 21.22 1.64
N PRO A 308 4.28 20.57 1.27
CA PRO A 308 4.85 19.47 2.04
C PRO A 308 5.19 19.87 3.48
N TYR A 309 5.00 18.92 4.41
CA TYR A 309 5.42 19.14 5.79
C TYR A 309 6.95 19.12 5.91
N VAL A 310 7.49 20.18 6.49
CA VAL A 310 8.91 20.29 6.86
C VAL A 310 8.99 20.41 8.38
N ALA A 311 9.77 19.54 9.02
CA ALA A 311 9.92 19.58 10.47
C ALA A 311 10.60 20.89 10.91
N PRO A 312 10.18 21.53 12.04
CA PRO A 312 10.79 22.77 12.51
C PRO A 312 12.32 22.70 12.69
N SER A 313 12.85 21.53 13.03
CA SER A 313 14.30 21.28 13.15
C SER A 313 15.01 21.17 11.79
N GLU A 314 14.28 20.96 10.70
CA GLU A 314 14.77 20.85 9.34
C GLU A 314 14.62 22.18 8.57
N LEU A 315 13.90 23.14 9.18
CA LEU A 315 13.85 24.51 8.66
C LEU A 315 15.21 25.18 8.91
N PRO A 316 15.79 25.86 7.92
CA PRO A 316 16.97 26.69 8.16
C PRO A 316 16.63 27.68 9.28
N PRO A 317 17.57 27.98 10.18
CA PRO A 317 17.33 28.90 11.30
C PRO A 317 16.73 30.19 10.74
N THR A 318 15.55 30.54 11.24
CA THR A 318 14.87 31.79 10.84
C THR A 318 15.87 32.90 11.11
N PRO A 319 16.26 33.71 10.12
CA PRO A 319 17.18 34.80 10.37
C PRO A 319 16.51 35.70 11.43
N VAL A 320 17.15 35.80 12.59
CA VAL A 320 16.78 36.77 13.63
C VAL A 320 16.73 38.11 12.92
N LYS A 321 15.55 38.74 12.86
CA LYS A 321 15.40 40.10 12.33
C LYS A 321 16.22 41.05 13.19
N SER A 322 17.50 41.15 12.92
CA SER A 322 18.29 42.33 13.21
C SER A 322 17.84 43.41 12.21
N GLY A 323 17.42 44.54 12.69
CA GLY A 323 16.70 45.57 11.96
C GLY A 323 17.27 45.98 10.62
N ALA A 324 16.37 46.35 9.74
CA ALA A 324 16.49 47.19 8.58
C ALA A 324 17.80 47.02 7.75
N GLY A 325 17.74 46.19 6.69
CA GLY A 325 18.74 46.14 5.65
C GLY A 325 18.11 45.55 4.38
N MET A 326 18.03 46.34 3.34
CA MET A 326 17.46 46.12 2.03
C MET A 326 17.68 44.73 1.51
N ASN A 327 16.64 44.08 0.96
CA ASN A 327 16.71 42.89 0.12
C ASN A 327 17.70 43.13 -1.03
N ALA A 328 18.88 42.51 -0.95
CA ALA A 328 19.81 42.49 -2.09
C ALA A 328 19.29 41.49 -3.12
N PRO A 329 18.99 41.91 -4.36
CA PRO A 329 18.62 40.98 -5.43
C PRO A 329 19.87 40.17 -5.82
N GLY A 330 19.81 38.83 -5.74
CA GLY A 330 20.84 38.01 -6.35
C GLY A 330 21.36 36.79 -5.60
N LYS A 331 20.71 36.30 -4.58
CA LYS A 331 21.05 34.99 -3.97
C LYS A 331 20.12 33.90 -4.45
N ILE A 332 20.69 32.76 -4.81
CA ILE A 332 19.99 31.57 -5.27
C ILE A 332 20.35 30.42 -4.35
N THR A 333 19.38 29.70 -3.85
CA THR A 333 19.61 28.51 -3.02
C THR A 333 19.39 27.24 -3.85
N ILE A 334 20.41 26.38 -3.94
CA ILE A 334 20.36 25.09 -4.62
C ILE A 334 20.75 24.01 -3.61
N ASN A 335 19.88 23.05 -3.35
CA ASN A 335 20.09 21.98 -2.37
C ASN A 335 20.55 22.46 -0.99
N GLY A 336 20.01 23.58 -0.52
CA GLY A 336 20.34 24.15 0.80
C GLY A 336 21.64 24.98 0.83
N THR A 337 22.34 25.11 -0.28
CA THR A 337 23.55 25.92 -0.40
C THR A 337 23.23 27.23 -1.13
N GLU A 338 23.63 28.38 -0.53
CA GLU A 338 23.43 29.69 -1.15
C GLU A 338 24.56 30.03 -2.11
N PHE A 339 24.18 30.47 -3.30
CA PHE A 339 25.08 30.98 -4.34
C PHE A 339 24.70 32.41 -4.71
N SER A 340 25.69 33.22 -5.06
CA SER A 340 25.46 34.55 -5.60
C SER A 340 25.12 34.43 -7.09
N ALA A 341 23.94 34.92 -7.51
CA ALA A 341 23.56 34.94 -8.91
C ALA A 341 24.53 35.77 -9.79
N ALA A 342 25.18 36.78 -9.21
CA ALA A 342 26.17 37.61 -9.90
C ALA A 342 27.51 36.88 -10.12
N ALA A 343 27.81 35.84 -9.31
CA ALA A 343 29.06 35.08 -9.39
C ALA A 343 28.91 33.81 -10.27
N MET A 344 27.72 33.55 -10.84
CA MET A 344 27.48 32.39 -11.70
C MET A 344 28.16 32.57 -13.07
N SER A 345 28.88 31.53 -13.51
CA SER A 345 29.36 31.45 -14.90
C SER A 345 28.16 31.41 -15.87
N GLU A 346 28.37 31.76 -17.13
CA GLU A 346 27.33 31.63 -18.16
C GLU A 346 26.76 30.20 -18.28
N GLU A 347 27.58 29.19 -18.11
CA GLU A 347 27.19 27.80 -18.12
C GLU A 347 26.32 27.47 -16.89
N ALA A 348 26.70 27.90 -15.71
CA ALA A 348 25.90 27.71 -14.49
C ALA A 348 24.54 28.42 -14.58
N ARG A 349 24.48 29.59 -15.18
CA ARG A 349 23.24 30.34 -15.41
C ARG A 349 22.33 29.61 -16.38
N ARG A 350 22.86 29.12 -17.51
CA ARG A 350 22.09 28.31 -18.48
C ARG A 350 21.53 27.04 -17.83
N ASN A 351 22.32 26.33 -17.02
CA ASN A 351 21.87 25.13 -16.31
C ASN A 351 20.79 25.46 -15.27
N PHE A 352 20.91 26.57 -14.56
CA PHE A 352 19.91 27.02 -13.60
C PHE A 352 18.56 27.39 -14.29
N ASP A 353 18.61 28.12 -15.40
CA ASP A 353 17.41 28.44 -16.18
C ASP A 353 16.76 27.19 -16.77
N MET A 354 17.56 26.19 -17.17
CA MET A 354 17.06 24.90 -17.63
C MET A 354 16.36 24.14 -16.49
N VAL A 355 16.93 24.09 -15.30
CA VAL A 355 16.31 23.46 -14.13
C VAL A 355 14.96 24.14 -13.81
N ARG A 356 14.91 25.48 -13.80
CA ARG A 356 13.64 26.22 -13.59
C ARG A 356 12.59 25.91 -14.65
N ALA A 357 13.00 25.82 -15.92
CA ALA A 357 12.08 25.47 -17.00
C ALA A 357 11.55 24.04 -16.87
N ILE A 358 12.42 23.09 -16.47
CA ILE A 358 12.04 21.71 -16.20
C ILE A 358 11.08 21.64 -15.00
N ASP A 359 11.36 22.33 -13.89
CA ASP A 359 10.51 22.36 -12.71
C ASP A 359 9.10 22.92 -13.05
N THR A 360 9.05 23.99 -13.83
CA THR A 360 7.78 24.56 -14.34
C THR A 360 7.02 23.52 -15.16
N LYS A 361 7.72 22.82 -16.06
CA LYS A 361 7.10 21.79 -16.89
C LYS A 361 6.62 20.57 -16.09
N LEU A 362 7.33 20.20 -15.05
CA LEU A 362 6.92 19.13 -14.12
C LEU A 362 5.64 19.50 -13.37
N VAL A 363 5.48 20.76 -12.96
CA VAL A 363 4.23 21.25 -12.33
C VAL A 363 3.05 21.18 -13.33
N GLU A 364 3.25 21.62 -14.58
CA GLU A 364 2.24 21.52 -15.62
C GLU A 364 1.82 20.06 -15.88
N LEU A 365 2.80 19.17 -16.08
CA LEU A 365 2.53 17.74 -16.33
C LEU A 365 1.79 17.06 -15.17
N ARG A 366 2.09 17.43 -13.93
CA ARG A 366 1.34 16.93 -12.75
C ARG A 366 -0.12 17.39 -12.80
N ARG A 367 -0.36 18.66 -13.11
CA ARG A 367 -1.72 19.20 -13.28
C ARG A 367 -2.48 18.49 -14.41
N ASP A 368 -1.83 18.28 -15.55
CA ASP A 368 -2.43 17.58 -16.69
C ASP A 368 -2.79 16.13 -16.31
N LEU A 369 -1.92 15.45 -15.56
CA LEU A 369 -2.18 14.11 -15.05
C LEU A 369 -3.43 14.08 -14.15
N GLU A 370 -3.57 15.03 -13.24
CA GLU A 370 -4.74 15.14 -12.35
C GLU A 370 -6.03 15.35 -13.15
N ILE A 371 -6.00 16.23 -14.15
CA ILE A 371 -7.15 16.48 -15.04
C ILE A 371 -7.54 15.20 -15.78
N HIS A 372 -6.57 14.47 -16.34
CA HIS A 372 -6.84 13.24 -17.07
C HIS A 372 -7.33 12.12 -16.16
N GLN A 373 -6.82 12.02 -14.92
CA GLN A 373 -7.32 11.08 -13.94
C GLN A 373 -8.76 11.39 -13.52
N ALA A 374 -9.10 12.66 -13.30
CA ALA A 374 -10.45 13.08 -12.99
C ALA A 374 -11.42 12.79 -14.15
N ALA A 375 -11.02 13.11 -15.38
CA ALA A 375 -11.79 12.80 -16.58
C ALA A 375 -11.99 11.29 -16.75
N ARG A 376 -10.94 10.47 -16.58
CA ARG A 376 -11.03 9.02 -16.64
C ARG A 376 -12.04 8.48 -15.61
N ASN A 377 -12.02 8.97 -14.40
CA ASN A 377 -12.95 8.53 -13.36
C ASN A 377 -14.40 8.90 -13.70
N ALA A 378 -14.64 10.10 -14.23
CA ALA A 378 -15.95 10.52 -14.70
C ALA A 378 -16.47 9.64 -15.86
N TYR A 379 -15.60 9.27 -16.80
CA TYR A 379 -15.96 8.34 -17.89
C TYR A 379 -16.24 6.92 -17.39
N ILE A 380 -15.50 6.43 -16.40
CA ILE A 380 -15.79 5.13 -15.75
C ILE A 380 -17.16 5.15 -15.07
N GLU A 381 -17.47 6.23 -14.32
CA GLU A 381 -18.78 6.36 -13.68
C GLU A 381 -19.92 6.42 -14.71
N ALA A 382 -19.74 7.16 -15.81
CA ALA A 382 -20.70 7.21 -16.91
C ALA A 382 -20.87 5.85 -17.60
N LEU A 383 -19.79 5.11 -17.80
CA LEU A 383 -19.80 3.77 -18.37
C LEU A 383 -20.56 2.79 -17.47
N VAL A 384 -20.27 2.79 -16.17
CA VAL A 384 -20.97 1.95 -15.19
C VAL A 384 -22.48 2.25 -15.17
N LYS A 385 -22.85 3.54 -15.24
CA LYS A 385 -24.26 3.95 -15.36
C LYS A 385 -24.92 3.43 -16.63
N SER A 386 -24.23 3.46 -17.77
CA SER A 386 -24.78 3.01 -19.05
C SER A 386 -24.88 1.49 -19.17
N LEU A 387 -24.07 0.75 -18.39
CA LEU A 387 -24.08 -0.72 -18.34
C LEU A 387 -25.01 -1.29 -17.27
N SER A 388 -25.53 -0.45 -16.36
CA SER A 388 -26.52 -0.89 -15.37
C SER A 388 -27.86 -1.11 -16.07
N PRO A 389 -28.48 -2.32 -16.00
CA PRO A 389 -29.79 -2.55 -16.58
C PRO A 389 -30.82 -1.59 -15.96
N ALA A 390 -31.68 -0.99 -16.80
CA ALA A 390 -32.79 -0.17 -16.35
C ALA A 390 -33.66 -0.96 -15.37
N PRO A 391 -34.15 -0.34 -14.28
CA PRO A 391 -35.07 -1.03 -13.39
C PRO A 391 -36.30 -1.46 -14.20
N CYS A 392 -36.57 -2.75 -14.24
CA CYS A 392 -37.76 -3.30 -14.86
C CYS A 392 -38.99 -2.59 -14.26
N ALA A 393 -39.65 -1.78 -15.07
CA ALA A 393 -40.97 -1.22 -14.73
C ALA A 393 -41.93 -2.41 -14.54
N GLY A 394 -42.36 -2.60 -13.28
CA GLY A 394 -43.25 -3.70 -12.91
C GLY A 394 -44.57 -3.60 -13.67
N THR A 395 -44.78 -4.58 -14.53
CA THR A 395 -46.12 -4.87 -15.07
C THR A 395 -46.82 -5.77 -14.05
N LEU A 396 -47.77 -5.23 -13.32
CA LEU A 396 -48.72 -5.97 -12.53
C LEU A 396 -49.52 -6.88 -13.49
N CYS A 397 -49.23 -8.18 -13.46
CA CYS A 397 -50.16 -9.19 -13.98
C CYS A 397 -51.19 -9.51 -12.87
N ALA A 398 -52.44 -9.16 -13.13
CA ALA A 398 -53.59 -9.62 -12.34
C ALA A 398 -53.80 -11.13 -12.56
N PRO A 399 -54.23 -11.92 -11.56
CA PRO A 399 -54.56 -13.32 -11.75
C PRO A 399 -55.84 -13.51 -12.55
N PRO A 400 -55.96 -14.55 -13.39
CA PRO A 400 -57.22 -14.88 -14.03
C PRO A 400 -58.24 -15.49 -13.04
N ALA A 401 -59.50 -15.24 -13.31
CA ALA A 401 -60.67 -15.65 -12.58
C ALA A 401 -60.86 -17.19 -12.55
#